data_a0df9f87eebd15fa6af877d3681388d9
#
_entry.id   a0df9f87eebd15fa6af877d3681388d9
#
_cell.length_a   1.000
_cell.length_b   1.000
_cell.length_c   1.000
_cell.angle_alpha   90.00
_cell.angle_beta   90.00
_cell.angle_gamma   90.00
#
_symmetry.space_group_name_H-M   'P 1'
#
loop_
_entity.id
_entity.type
_entity.pdbx_description
1 polymer ?
#
loop_
_entity_poly.entity_id
_entity_poly.type
_entity_poly.pdbx_seq_one_letter_code
_entity_poly.pdbx_strand_id
1 'polypeptide(L)'
;MRNRRKVLTIFAAAAALSLVAAACGDDDGDTTGTTGGATGSTAEDLTGTITISGSSTVQPITSLVAELFNEDVSDGVAFTVDGPGTSDGFVLFCDGETDIQDASRPIEQEEIDACSANGVEYIELAVAFDGITVMTNPANGDVTCLNNGDLYALFGPESDGIDTWDGADPLAKKVGGTDGFPSAPLEITAPGEESGTYDAFIDLSGIEDIALEQGVPEDEAAALRTDYQASPDDNVIISAMEGSDSPLGFVGFAFAEGAGDQVKILEVDGGDGCIAPSRDTIADGSYPLSRTLYIYVNKGKLAESPALQAFVDYYVTDTGLVEAVTGTGYVELPADQIEATRTTWEAESA
;
A
#
# COMPACT_ATOMS: atom_id res chain seq x y z
N MET A 1 -38.26 39.01 14.69
CA MET A 1 -39.13 38.71 15.83
C MET A 1 -38.95 37.26 16.17
N ARG A 2 -38.49 36.75 17.25
CA ARG A 2 -38.41 37.12 18.63
C ARG A 2 -37.41 36.22 19.35
N ASN A 3 -36.43 36.82 20.00
CA ASN A 3 -35.56 36.35 21.07
C ASN A 3 -36.17 35.34 22.07
N ARG A 4 -35.25 34.43 22.58
CA ARG A 4 -35.03 34.10 24.02
C ARG A 4 -33.83 33.15 24.12
N ARG A 5 -32.74 33.46 24.59
CA ARG A 5 -32.04 33.83 25.84
C ARG A 5 -32.29 32.91 27.04
N LYS A 6 -31.14 32.37 27.55
CA LYS A 6 -30.72 31.99 28.92
C LYS A 6 -31.15 30.59 29.39
N VAL A 7 -30.27 29.83 30.06
CA VAL A 7 -29.68 30.03 31.38
C VAL A 7 -28.43 29.21 31.58
N LEU A 8 -27.42 29.87 32.11
CA LEU A 8 -26.18 29.36 32.72
C LEU A 8 -26.52 28.73 34.09
N THR A 9 -25.93 27.59 34.44
CA THR A 9 -25.84 27.17 35.84
C THR A 9 -24.44 26.66 36.15
N ILE A 10 -23.73 27.43 36.95
CA ILE A 10 -22.46 27.15 37.60
C ILE A 10 -22.76 26.39 38.89
N PHE A 11 -22.06 25.26 39.15
CA PHE A 11 -21.90 24.75 40.50
C PHE A 11 -20.41 24.47 40.76
N ALA A 12 -19.90 25.26 41.72
CA ALA A 12 -18.61 25.08 42.36
C ALA A 12 -18.83 24.51 43.76
N ALA A 13 -18.06 23.52 44.17
CA ALA A 13 -17.74 23.21 45.59
C ALA A 13 -16.59 22.18 45.56
N ALA A 14 -15.38 22.52 45.93
CA ALA A 14 -14.74 22.67 47.22
C ALA A 14 -14.15 21.37 47.77
N ALA A 15 -12.85 21.37 47.73
CA ALA A 15 -11.75 20.79 48.50
C ALA A 15 -12.06 19.86 49.71
N ALA A 16 -11.24 18.78 49.82
CA ALA A 16 -10.76 18.24 51.08
C ALA A 16 -9.36 17.62 50.88
N LEU A 17 -8.35 18.28 51.47
CA LEU A 17 -7.01 17.77 51.76
C LEU A 17 -7.09 16.70 52.85
N SER A 18 -6.36 15.60 52.72
CA SER A 18 -5.92 14.77 53.84
C SER A 18 -4.47 14.31 53.61
N LEU A 19 -3.57 14.97 54.30
CA LEU A 19 -2.20 14.52 54.59
C LEU A 19 -2.30 13.37 55.64
N VAL A 20 -1.55 12.29 55.41
CA VAL A 20 -1.04 11.42 56.48
C VAL A 20 0.43 11.17 56.25
N ALA A 21 1.22 11.48 57.27
CA ALA A 21 2.65 11.43 57.32
C ALA A 21 3.17 10.05 57.79
N ALA A 22 4.32 9.72 57.23
CA ALA A 22 5.50 9.02 57.78
C ALA A 22 5.36 7.97 58.89
N ALA A 23 5.97 6.79 58.64
CA ALA A 23 6.70 6.03 59.67
C ALA A 23 7.90 5.35 59.01
N CYS A 24 9.09 5.73 59.45
CA CYS A 24 10.36 5.04 59.24
C CYS A 24 10.38 3.74 60.08
N GLY A 25 11.00 2.68 59.56
CA GLY A 25 11.39 1.49 60.28
C GLY A 25 12.58 0.85 59.58
N ASP A 26 13.78 1.03 60.15
CA ASP A 26 14.99 0.26 59.81
C ASP A 26 14.79 -1.23 60.19
N ASP A 27 15.23 -2.13 59.34
CA ASP A 27 15.86 -3.37 59.79
C ASP A 27 16.76 -3.96 58.71
N ASP A 28 17.96 -4.34 59.11
CA ASP A 28 19.03 -4.92 58.29
C ASP A 28 18.74 -6.37 57.88
N GLY A 29 19.10 -6.71 56.63
CA GLY A 29 19.04 -8.09 56.16
C GLY A 29 19.69 -8.30 54.77
N ASP A 30 21.02 -8.51 54.82
CA ASP A 30 21.88 -8.90 53.71
C ASP A 30 21.37 -10.20 53.01
N THR A 31 21.12 -10.14 51.68
CA THR A 31 21.23 -11.31 50.82
C THR A 31 21.54 -10.89 49.38
N THR A 32 22.76 -11.13 48.95
CA THR A 32 23.27 -11.08 47.57
C THR A 32 22.44 -11.99 46.66
N GLY A 33 21.82 -11.37 45.68
CA GLY A 33 21.17 -12.06 44.55
C GLY A 33 21.33 -11.22 43.28
N THR A 34 22.42 -11.46 42.55
CA THR A 34 22.66 -10.90 41.23
C THR A 34 21.66 -11.53 40.26
N THR A 35 20.61 -10.82 39.92
CA THR A 35 19.82 -11.08 38.71
C THR A 35 20.02 -9.88 37.80
N GLY A 36 20.68 -10.10 36.66
CA GLY A 36 20.76 -9.16 35.59
C GLY A 36 19.35 -8.80 35.12
N GLY A 37 18.90 -7.64 35.51
CA GLY A 37 17.71 -7.04 34.95
C GLY A 37 18.06 -6.59 33.54
N ALA A 38 17.48 -7.21 32.54
CA ALA A 38 17.29 -6.57 31.28
C ALA A 38 16.48 -5.29 31.58
N THR A 39 17.09 -4.13 31.35
CA THR A 39 16.39 -2.84 31.31
C THR A 39 15.47 -2.89 30.09
N GLY A 40 14.25 -3.39 30.28
CA GLY A 40 13.17 -3.12 29.35
C GLY A 40 12.97 -1.60 29.37
N SER A 41 13.29 -0.94 28.29
CA SER A 41 12.84 0.42 28.01
C SER A 41 11.32 0.40 28.13
N THR A 42 10.76 1.21 29.02
CA THR A 42 9.30 1.34 29.07
C THR A 42 8.89 2.23 27.90
N ALA A 43 7.81 1.87 27.21
CA ALA A 43 7.30 2.54 26.00
C ALA A 43 7.13 4.07 26.11
N GLU A 44 7.09 4.62 27.32
CA GLU A 44 6.93 6.06 27.59
C GLU A 44 8.16 6.93 27.28
N ASP A 45 9.32 6.33 26.94
CA ASP A 45 10.58 7.07 26.72
C ASP A 45 11.04 7.09 25.23
N LEU A 46 10.25 6.50 24.30
CA LEU A 46 10.62 6.48 22.89
C LEU A 46 10.35 7.85 22.26
N THR A 47 11.41 8.47 21.73
CA THR A 47 11.34 9.76 21.03
C THR A 47 12.27 9.75 19.83
N GLY A 48 11.98 10.57 18.85
CA GLY A 48 12.83 10.73 17.67
C GLY A 48 12.01 11.02 16.42
N THR A 49 12.66 10.97 15.28
CA THR A 49 12.02 11.08 13.97
C THR A 49 12.41 9.87 13.16
N ILE A 50 11.45 9.26 12.49
CA ILE A 50 11.65 8.19 11.51
C ILE A 50 11.23 8.73 10.15
N THR A 51 12.18 8.68 9.20
CA THR A 51 11.98 9.16 7.84
C THR A 51 11.85 7.98 6.88
N ILE A 52 10.73 7.91 6.20
CA ILE A 52 10.36 6.82 5.31
C ILE A 52 10.02 7.44 3.94
N SER A 53 10.54 6.86 2.88
CA SER A 53 10.25 7.34 1.52
C SER A 53 10.18 6.15 0.56
N GLY A 54 9.53 6.31 -0.57
CA GLY A 54 9.51 5.29 -1.61
C GLY A 54 8.18 5.11 -2.32
N SER A 55 7.71 3.89 -2.41
CA SER A 55 6.51 3.52 -3.15
C SER A 55 5.25 4.24 -2.67
N SER A 56 4.56 4.93 -3.56
CA SER A 56 3.21 5.48 -3.34
C SER A 56 2.18 4.39 -2.98
N THR A 57 2.41 3.17 -3.43
CA THR A 57 1.56 2.00 -3.13
C THR A 57 1.75 1.50 -1.69
N VAL A 58 2.98 1.51 -1.16
CA VAL A 58 3.27 1.05 0.22
C VAL A 58 2.99 2.16 1.24
N GLN A 59 3.14 3.41 0.84
CA GLN A 59 2.93 4.59 1.69
C GLN A 59 1.66 4.55 2.56
N PRO A 60 0.46 4.17 2.05
CA PRO A 60 -0.75 4.09 2.87
C PRO A 60 -0.64 3.07 4.01
N ILE A 61 0.00 1.91 3.75
CA ILE A 61 0.21 0.86 4.77
C ILE A 61 1.14 1.41 5.87
N THR A 62 2.31 1.91 5.47
CA THR A 62 3.32 2.45 6.40
C THR A 62 2.77 3.63 7.20
N SER A 63 1.98 4.50 6.58
CA SER A 63 1.32 5.63 7.25
C SER A 63 0.33 5.16 8.32
N LEU A 64 -0.49 4.14 8.01
CA LEU A 64 -1.43 3.58 8.97
C LEU A 64 -0.70 2.86 10.12
N VAL A 65 0.37 2.11 9.83
CA VAL A 65 1.19 1.49 10.88
C VAL A 65 1.82 2.55 11.79
N ALA A 66 2.28 3.68 11.25
CA ALA A 66 2.84 4.79 12.02
C ALA A 66 1.78 5.47 12.92
N GLU A 67 0.55 5.63 12.41
CA GLU A 67 -0.58 6.14 13.21
C GLU A 67 -0.91 5.20 14.36
N LEU A 68 -1.09 3.91 14.10
CA LEU A 68 -1.38 2.88 15.10
C LEU A 68 -0.24 2.74 16.12
N PHE A 69 1.03 2.82 15.69
CA PHE A 69 2.17 2.84 16.59
C PHE A 69 2.12 4.02 17.55
N ASN A 70 1.77 5.22 17.08
CA ASN A 70 1.64 6.39 17.95
C ASN A 70 0.45 6.26 18.92
N GLU A 71 -0.60 5.55 18.54
CA GLU A 71 -1.73 5.29 19.45
C GLU A 71 -1.41 4.22 20.50
N ASP A 72 -0.72 3.15 20.11
CA ASP A 72 -0.57 1.95 20.94
C ASP A 72 0.74 1.89 21.71
N VAL A 73 1.82 2.53 21.20
CA VAL A 73 3.18 2.37 21.73
C VAL A 73 3.75 3.68 22.24
N SER A 74 3.88 4.71 21.41
CA SER A 74 4.47 5.99 21.82
C SER A 74 4.11 7.15 20.89
N ASP A 75 3.50 8.20 21.42
CA ASP A 75 3.23 9.45 20.73
C ASP A 75 4.46 10.40 20.65
N GLY A 76 5.58 9.99 21.22
CA GLY A 76 6.84 10.75 21.19
C GLY A 76 7.66 10.60 19.90
N VAL A 77 7.26 9.71 18.98
CA VAL A 77 7.94 9.48 17.72
C VAL A 77 7.24 10.23 16.59
N ALA A 78 8.01 11.05 15.87
CA ALA A 78 7.52 11.76 14.70
C ALA A 78 7.83 10.95 13.43
N PHE A 79 6.86 10.83 12.51
CA PHE A 79 7.03 10.15 11.24
C PHE A 79 6.97 11.15 10.09
N THR A 80 7.82 10.92 9.08
CA THR A 80 7.70 11.52 7.76
C THR A 80 7.60 10.35 6.78
N VAL A 81 6.49 10.24 6.06
CA VAL A 81 6.25 9.16 5.10
C VAL A 81 5.89 9.79 3.76
N ASP A 82 6.81 9.71 2.80
CA ASP A 82 6.68 10.29 1.47
C ASP A 82 6.66 9.20 0.38
N GLY A 83 5.85 9.37 -0.65
CA GLY A 83 5.67 8.40 -1.73
C GLY A 83 6.11 8.90 -3.12
N PRO A 84 7.38 9.28 -3.34
CA PRO A 84 7.84 9.76 -4.64
C PRO A 84 7.97 8.66 -5.71
N GLY A 85 7.79 7.41 -5.34
CA GLY A 85 8.02 6.23 -6.16
C GLY A 85 9.19 5.37 -5.65
N THR A 86 9.16 4.08 -5.98
CA THR A 86 10.14 3.10 -5.49
C THR A 86 11.57 3.47 -5.87
N SER A 87 11.82 3.84 -7.12
CA SER A 87 13.17 4.17 -7.62
C SER A 87 13.74 5.43 -6.97
N ASP A 88 12.94 6.50 -6.88
CA ASP A 88 13.36 7.75 -6.23
C ASP A 88 13.61 7.55 -4.73
N GLY A 89 12.81 6.71 -4.09
CA GLY A 89 13.03 6.34 -2.70
C GLY A 89 14.35 5.58 -2.49
N PHE A 90 14.70 4.64 -3.37
CA PHE A 90 15.98 3.93 -3.28
C PHE A 90 17.18 4.86 -3.45
N VAL A 91 17.07 5.93 -4.25
CA VAL A 91 18.13 6.96 -4.33
C VAL A 91 18.38 7.57 -2.96
N LEU A 92 17.33 8.04 -2.27
CA LEU A 92 17.43 8.64 -0.94
C LEU A 92 17.92 7.62 0.10
N PHE A 93 17.41 6.40 0.03
CA PHE A 93 17.76 5.32 0.95
C PHE A 93 19.23 4.91 0.82
N CYS A 94 19.71 4.67 -0.39
CA CYS A 94 21.10 4.29 -0.63
C CYS A 94 22.08 5.45 -0.40
N ASP A 95 21.63 6.72 -0.39
CA ASP A 95 22.40 7.87 0.08
C ASP A 95 22.38 8.01 1.62
N GLY A 96 21.64 7.15 2.34
CA GLY A 96 21.53 7.13 3.79
C GLY A 96 20.66 8.25 4.36
N GLU A 97 19.80 8.87 3.55
CA GLU A 97 18.93 9.98 3.96
C GLU A 97 17.68 9.48 4.71
N THR A 98 17.17 8.28 4.37
CA THR A 98 15.98 7.70 5.01
C THR A 98 16.31 6.52 5.92
N ASP A 99 15.43 6.24 6.87
CA ASP A 99 15.53 5.12 7.83
C ASP A 99 14.91 3.85 7.24
N ILE A 100 13.81 4.02 6.49
CA ILE A 100 13.09 2.96 5.80
C ILE A 100 12.83 3.40 4.35
N GLN A 101 12.91 2.43 3.44
CA GLN A 101 12.48 2.53 2.05
C GLN A 101 11.25 1.67 1.84
N ASP A 102 10.15 2.26 1.37
CA ASP A 102 8.96 1.56 0.91
C ASP A 102 9.14 1.16 -0.57
N ALA A 103 8.89 -0.11 -0.92
CA ALA A 103 9.11 -0.59 -2.28
C ALA A 103 7.99 -1.50 -2.79
N SER A 104 7.58 -1.30 -4.02
CA SER A 104 6.56 -2.11 -4.70
C SER A 104 7.14 -3.13 -5.68
N ARG A 105 8.45 -3.32 -5.63
CA ARG A 105 9.23 -4.37 -6.29
C ARG A 105 10.46 -4.71 -5.44
N PRO A 106 11.13 -5.85 -5.70
CA PRO A 106 12.44 -6.10 -5.12
C PRO A 106 13.45 -5.04 -5.54
N ILE A 107 14.48 -4.83 -4.71
CA ILE A 107 15.61 -3.95 -5.02
C ILE A 107 16.34 -4.47 -6.26
N GLU A 108 16.71 -3.57 -7.17
CA GLU A 108 17.41 -3.88 -8.40
C GLU A 108 18.94 -3.84 -8.24
N GLN A 109 19.67 -4.45 -9.20
CA GLN A 109 21.11 -4.55 -9.10
C GLN A 109 21.81 -3.20 -9.05
N GLU A 110 21.31 -2.19 -9.76
CA GLU A 110 21.87 -0.83 -9.76
C GLU A 110 21.73 -0.16 -8.39
N GLU A 111 20.60 -0.40 -7.72
CA GLU A 111 20.30 0.09 -6.37
C GLU A 111 21.14 -0.65 -5.31
N ILE A 112 21.30 -1.98 -5.46
CA ILE A 112 22.22 -2.78 -4.61
C ILE A 112 23.63 -2.24 -4.70
N ASP A 113 24.11 -1.96 -5.92
CA ASP A 113 25.44 -1.44 -6.15
C ASP A 113 25.60 -0.02 -5.56
N ALA A 114 24.60 0.84 -5.67
CA ALA A 114 24.57 2.19 -5.08
C ALA A 114 24.60 2.13 -3.55
N CYS A 115 23.72 1.35 -2.91
CA CYS A 115 23.72 1.15 -1.47
C CYS A 115 25.07 0.62 -0.97
N SER A 116 25.63 -0.39 -1.65
CA SER A 116 26.93 -0.96 -1.32
C SER A 116 28.07 0.06 -1.43
N ALA A 117 28.05 0.91 -2.47
CA ALA A 117 29.06 1.95 -2.68
C ALA A 117 29.06 2.99 -1.55
N ASN A 118 27.89 3.29 -0.99
CA ASN A 118 27.69 4.22 0.12
C ASN A 118 27.78 3.55 1.49
N GLY A 119 27.96 2.22 1.55
CA GLY A 119 28.05 1.47 2.81
C GLY A 119 26.72 1.32 3.55
N VAL A 120 25.60 1.42 2.84
CA VAL A 120 24.27 1.18 3.37
C VAL A 120 23.97 -0.31 3.32
N GLU A 121 23.85 -0.92 4.48
CA GLU A 121 23.33 -2.29 4.67
C GLU A 121 21.87 -2.21 5.10
N TYR A 122 21.06 -3.17 4.66
CA TYR A 122 19.61 -3.15 4.92
C TYR A 122 19.06 -4.53 5.27
N ILE A 123 17.84 -4.52 5.80
CA ILE A 123 16.99 -5.71 6.00
C ILE A 123 15.81 -5.55 5.04
N GLU A 124 15.62 -6.55 4.17
CA GLU A 124 14.46 -6.64 3.27
C GLU A 124 13.33 -7.41 3.95
N LEU A 125 12.14 -6.84 4.02
CA LEU A 125 10.96 -7.44 4.61
C LEU A 125 9.78 -7.34 3.65
N ALA A 126 9.23 -8.47 3.23
CA ALA A 126 7.95 -8.50 2.53
C ALA A 126 6.83 -8.17 3.54
N VAL A 127 5.90 -7.28 3.16
CA VAL A 127 4.87 -6.79 4.09
C VAL A 127 3.45 -7.04 3.61
N ALA A 128 3.22 -7.08 2.30
CA ALA A 128 1.89 -7.27 1.70
C ALA A 128 1.99 -7.70 0.25
N PHE A 129 0.83 -8.02 -0.34
CA PHE A 129 0.67 -8.06 -1.79
C PHE A 129 -0.25 -6.94 -2.27
N ASP A 130 0.11 -6.37 -3.41
CA ASP A 130 -0.77 -5.56 -4.23
C ASP A 130 -1.38 -6.44 -5.32
N GLY A 131 -2.68 -6.32 -5.53
CA GLY A 131 -3.39 -6.99 -6.61
C GLY A 131 -4.46 -6.07 -7.16
N ILE A 132 -4.46 -5.85 -8.46
CA ILE A 132 -5.42 -4.95 -9.12
C ILE A 132 -6.42 -5.77 -9.91
N THR A 133 -7.69 -5.48 -9.71
CA THR A 133 -8.78 -6.21 -10.35
C THR A 133 -9.46 -5.35 -11.39
N VAL A 134 -9.45 -5.80 -12.63
CA VAL A 134 -10.25 -5.22 -13.71
C VAL A 134 -11.67 -5.80 -13.66
N MET A 135 -12.68 -4.96 -13.79
CA MET A 135 -14.07 -5.35 -13.58
C MET A 135 -15.03 -4.65 -14.52
N THR A 136 -16.19 -5.27 -14.69
CA THR A 136 -17.31 -4.78 -15.51
C THR A 136 -18.64 -5.16 -14.85
N ASN A 137 -19.76 -4.82 -15.49
CA ASN A 137 -21.09 -5.24 -15.05
C ASN A 137 -21.28 -6.77 -15.21
N PRO A 138 -21.91 -7.47 -14.25
CA PRO A 138 -22.25 -8.87 -14.39
C PRO A 138 -23.07 -9.22 -15.65
N ALA A 139 -23.83 -8.27 -16.21
CA ALA A 139 -24.57 -8.44 -17.46
C ALA A 139 -23.67 -8.48 -18.71
N ASN A 140 -22.44 -7.96 -18.65
CA ASN A 140 -21.47 -8.05 -19.73
C ASN A 140 -20.94 -9.49 -19.85
N GLY A 141 -21.67 -10.32 -20.57
CA GLY A 141 -21.33 -11.74 -20.81
C GLY A 141 -20.21 -11.96 -21.81
N ASP A 142 -19.94 -10.96 -22.65
CA ASP A 142 -19.10 -11.11 -23.85
C ASP A 142 -17.59 -10.98 -23.55
N VAL A 143 -17.21 -10.20 -22.52
CA VAL A 143 -15.82 -10.02 -22.11
C VAL A 143 -15.54 -10.81 -20.83
N THR A 144 -14.57 -11.71 -20.88
CA THR A 144 -14.18 -12.56 -19.72
C THR A 144 -12.71 -12.46 -19.37
N CYS A 145 -11.86 -12.12 -20.33
CA CYS A 145 -10.42 -12.06 -20.17
C CYS A 145 -9.86 -10.94 -21.05
N LEU A 146 -8.85 -10.24 -20.56
CA LEU A 146 -8.11 -9.20 -21.27
C LEU A 146 -6.61 -9.49 -21.16
N ASN A 147 -5.85 -9.26 -22.22
CA ASN A 147 -4.40 -9.29 -22.17
C ASN A 147 -3.83 -7.86 -22.08
N ASN A 148 -2.49 -7.70 -21.93
CA ASN A 148 -1.86 -6.40 -21.80
C ASN A 148 -2.13 -5.46 -22.98
N GLY A 149 -2.19 -6.00 -24.21
CA GLY A 149 -2.57 -5.22 -25.40
C GLY A 149 -4.01 -4.74 -25.38
N ASP A 150 -4.93 -5.55 -24.83
CA ASP A 150 -6.32 -5.17 -24.62
C ASP A 150 -6.44 -4.09 -23.55
N LEU A 151 -5.72 -4.24 -22.44
CA LEU A 151 -5.66 -3.23 -21.37
C LEU A 151 -5.12 -1.90 -21.90
N TYR A 152 -4.06 -1.93 -22.70
CA TYR A 152 -3.54 -0.74 -23.37
C TYR A 152 -4.58 -0.10 -24.30
N ALA A 153 -5.26 -0.88 -25.11
CA ALA A 153 -6.23 -0.37 -26.08
C ALA A 153 -7.48 0.25 -25.42
N LEU A 154 -7.79 -0.17 -24.20
CA LEU A 154 -8.94 0.33 -23.43
C LEU A 154 -8.57 1.49 -22.51
N PHE A 155 -7.39 1.47 -21.90
CA PHE A 155 -6.99 2.40 -20.87
C PHE A 155 -5.77 3.30 -21.22
N GLY A 156 -4.94 2.89 -22.18
CA GLY A 156 -3.68 3.59 -22.50
C GLY A 156 -3.89 4.97 -23.14
N PRO A 157 -2.82 5.79 -23.23
CA PRO A 157 -2.93 7.19 -23.68
C PRO A 157 -3.42 7.33 -25.11
N GLU A 158 -3.16 6.36 -26.00
CA GLU A 158 -3.65 6.39 -27.39
C GLU A 158 -5.14 6.02 -27.53
N SER A 159 -5.81 5.63 -26.43
CA SER A 159 -7.23 5.22 -26.44
C SER A 159 -8.21 6.40 -26.24
N ASP A 160 -7.72 7.62 -26.08
CA ASP A 160 -8.57 8.83 -25.99
C ASP A 160 -9.55 8.94 -27.17
N GLY A 161 -10.81 9.16 -26.86
CA GLY A 161 -11.89 9.28 -27.85
C GLY A 161 -12.48 7.95 -28.31
N ILE A 162 -12.02 6.80 -27.81
CA ILE A 162 -12.65 5.50 -28.03
C ILE A 162 -13.82 5.36 -27.03
N ASP A 163 -15.04 5.42 -27.53
CA ASP A 163 -16.28 5.44 -26.75
C ASP A 163 -17.11 4.13 -26.85
N THR A 164 -16.61 3.13 -27.58
CA THR A 164 -17.20 1.80 -27.66
C THR A 164 -16.12 0.72 -27.53
N TRP A 165 -16.50 -0.46 -27.01
CA TRP A 165 -15.57 -1.56 -26.85
C TRP A 165 -14.96 -1.99 -28.20
N ASP A 166 -15.76 -2.20 -29.25
CA ASP A 166 -15.30 -2.56 -30.61
C ASP A 166 -14.50 -1.43 -31.27
N GLY A 167 -14.63 -0.21 -30.79
CA GLY A 167 -13.78 0.92 -31.18
C GLY A 167 -12.31 0.73 -30.78
N ALA A 168 -12.04 -0.08 -29.77
CA ALA A 168 -10.67 -0.42 -29.32
C ALA A 168 -10.00 -1.51 -30.17
N ASP A 169 -10.74 -2.32 -30.93
CA ASP A 169 -10.20 -3.43 -31.75
C ASP A 169 -9.00 -3.05 -32.63
N PRO A 170 -9.02 -1.90 -33.35
CA PRO A 170 -7.88 -1.53 -34.20
C PRO A 170 -6.61 -1.27 -33.42
N LEU A 171 -6.72 -0.65 -32.22
CA LEU A 171 -5.58 -0.38 -31.35
C LEU A 171 -5.11 -1.66 -30.67
N ALA A 172 -6.02 -2.45 -30.10
CA ALA A 172 -5.71 -3.75 -29.49
C ALA A 172 -4.93 -4.65 -30.48
N LYS A 173 -5.40 -4.79 -31.70
CA LYS A 173 -4.72 -5.57 -32.75
C LYS A 173 -3.33 -5.02 -33.12
N LYS A 174 -3.14 -3.72 -33.07
CA LYS A 174 -1.84 -3.07 -33.35
C LYS A 174 -0.80 -3.44 -32.28
N VAL A 175 -1.22 -3.58 -31.04
CA VAL A 175 -0.34 -3.77 -29.87
C VAL A 175 -0.36 -5.21 -29.31
N GLY A 176 -0.88 -6.17 -30.07
CA GLY A 176 -0.88 -7.58 -29.66
C GLY A 176 -2.05 -8.01 -28.76
N GLY A 177 -3.06 -7.17 -28.66
CA GLY A 177 -4.33 -7.50 -28.03
C GLY A 177 -5.21 -8.40 -28.89
N THR A 178 -6.38 -8.73 -28.35
CA THR A 178 -7.41 -9.51 -29.04
C THR A 178 -8.21 -8.62 -29.99
N ASP A 179 -9.11 -9.22 -30.77
CA ASP A 179 -10.10 -8.49 -31.56
C ASP A 179 -11.50 -9.14 -31.38
N GLY A 180 -12.53 -8.34 -31.63
CA GLY A 180 -13.91 -8.82 -31.54
C GLY A 180 -14.56 -8.44 -30.20
N PHE A 181 -14.21 -7.33 -29.64
CA PHE A 181 -14.94 -6.72 -28.54
C PHE A 181 -16.42 -6.47 -28.92
N PRO A 182 -17.34 -6.50 -27.94
CA PRO A 182 -18.76 -6.26 -28.23
C PRO A 182 -19.00 -4.84 -28.74
N SER A 183 -19.98 -4.69 -29.67
CA SER A 183 -20.42 -3.36 -30.09
C SER A 183 -21.33 -2.74 -29.03
N ALA A 184 -20.71 -2.23 -27.97
CA ALA A 184 -21.36 -1.68 -26.79
C ALA A 184 -20.63 -0.39 -26.36
N PRO A 185 -21.30 0.54 -25.66
CA PRO A 185 -20.64 1.70 -25.09
C PRO A 185 -19.49 1.31 -24.15
N LEU A 186 -18.40 2.06 -24.19
CA LEU A 186 -17.27 1.93 -23.26
C LEU A 186 -17.32 3.12 -22.29
N GLU A 187 -17.75 2.87 -21.08
CA GLU A 187 -17.82 3.85 -19.99
C GLU A 187 -16.81 3.45 -18.92
N ILE A 188 -15.75 4.22 -18.76
CA ILE A 188 -14.66 3.91 -17.83
C ILE A 188 -14.77 4.75 -16.58
N THR A 189 -14.71 4.09 -15.41
CA THR A 189 -14.54 4.71 -14.11
C THR A 189 -13.42 3.99 -13.37
N ALA A 190 -12.37 4.72 -12.97
CA ALA A 190 -11.16 4.14 -12.40
C ALA A 190 -10.48 5.13 -11.44
N PRO A 191 -9.46 4.72 -10.66
CA PRO A 191 -8.65 5.63 -9.87
C PRO A 191 -7.99 6.73 -10.75
N GLY A 192 -7.73 7.89 -10.14
CA GLY A 192 -6.99 8.98 -10.77
C GLY A 192 -5.50 8.99 -10.40
N GLU A 193 -4.75 9.94 -10.94
CA GLU A 193 -3.29 10.10 -10.76
C GLU A 193 -2.87 10.27 -9.29
N GLU A 194 -3.80 10.59 -8.39
CA GLU A 194 -3.55 10.69 -6.95
C GLU A 194 -3.46 9.33 -6.24
N SER A 195 -3.74 8.24 -6.94
CA SER A 195 -3.90 6.89 -6.36
C SER A 195 -2.70 6.00 -6.69
N GLY A 196 -2.11 5.37 -5.68
CA GLY A 196 -1.10 4.31 -5.89
C GLY A 196 -1.62 3.11 -6.70
N THR A 197 -2.95 2.89 -6.76
CA THR A 197 -3.57 1.88 -7.62
C THR A 197 -3.51 2.29 -9.10
N TYR A 198 -3.57 3.59 -9.40
CA TYR A 198 -3.37 4.12 -10.75
C TYR A 198 -1.94 3.83 -11.25
N ASP A 199 -0.92 4.19 -10.46
CA ASP A 199 0.48 3.94 -10.80
C ASP A 199 0.75 2.45 -10.97
N ALA A 200 0.24 1.65 -10.02
CA ALA A 200 0.39 0.20 -10.04
C ALA A 200 -0.27 -0.45 -11.27
N PHE A 201 -1.42 0.06 -11.70
CA PHE A 201 -2.10 -0.46 -12.89
C PHE A 201 -1.28 -0.22 -14.17
N ILE A 202 -0.73 0.98 -14.34
CA ILE A 202 0.13 1.32 -15.49
C ILE A 202 1.35 0.39 -15.54
N ASP A 203 2.03 0.23 -14.41
CA ASP A 203 3.22 -0.59 -14.27
C ASP A 203 2.93 -2.09 -14.56
N LEU A 204 1.97 -2.67 -13.82
CA LEU A 204 1.66 -4.10 -13.92
C LEU A 204 1.01 -4.51 -15.24
N SER A 205 0.25 -3.64 -15.89
CA SER A 205 -0.34 -3.91 -17.21
C SER A 205 0.61 -3.68 -18.38
N GLY A 206 1.80 -3.08 -18.11
CA GLY A 206 2.78 -2.75 -19.15
C GLY A 206 2.33 -1.62 -20.08
N ILE A 207 1.43 -0.75 -19.63
CA ILE A 207 0.90 0.38 -20.44
C ILE A 207 2.03 1.30 -20.88
N GLU A 208 2.94 1.65 -19.96
CA GLU A 208 4.08 2.53 -20.27
C GLU A 208 4.99 1.92 -21.34
N ASP A 209 5.37 0.66 -21.18
CA ASP A 209 6.24 -0.06 -22.13
C ASP A 209 5.61 -0.10 -23.54
N ILE A 210 4.33 -0.45 -23.60
CA ILE A 210 3.59 -0.49 -24.88
C ILE A 210 3.51 0.92 -25.48
N ALA A 211 3.24 1.97 -24.69
CA ALA A 211 3.20 3.35 -25.16
C ALA A 211 4.53 3.79 -25.76
N LEU A 212 5.64 3.51 -25.08
CA LEU A 212 6.99 3.79 -25.58
C LEU A 212 7.29 3.04 -26.90
N GLU A 213 6.91 1.77 -27.00
CA GLU A 213 7.02 0.99 -28.24
C GLU A 213 6.18 1.57 -29.40
N GLN A 214 5.04 2.18 -29.09
CA GLN A 214 4.23 2.89 -30.07
C GLN A 214 4.77 4.26 -30.44
N GLY A 215 5.78 4.76 -29.73
CA GLY A 215 6.42 6.06 -29.96
C GLY A 215 5.73 7.22 -29.24
N VAL A 216 4.94 6.93 -28.21
CA VAL A 216 4.45 7.96 -27.28
C VAL A 216 5.65 8.58 -26.56
N PRO A 217 5.71 9.91 -26.38
CA PRO A 217 6.79 10.56 -25.62
C PRO A 217 6.88 10.01 -24.19
N GLU A 218 8.08 9.91 -23.65
CA GLU A 218 8.35 9.36 -22.30
C GLU A 218 7.56 10.09 -21.21
N ASP A 219 7.39 11.38 -21.32
CA ASP A 219 6.60 12.21 -20.38
C ASP A 219 5.07 12.04 -20.51
N GLU A 220 4.61 11.29 -21.51
CA GLU A 220 3.18 10.97 -21.74
C GLU A 220 2.92 9.44 -21.67
N ALA A 221 3.96 8.61 -21.66
CA ALA A 221 3.82 7.15 -21.78
C ALA A 221 3.27 6.51 -20.51
N ALA A 222 3.69 6.97 -19.34
CA ALA A 222 3.23 6.49 -18.04
C ALA A 222 1.90 7.14 -17.63
N ALA A 223 0.88 7.09 -18.52
CA ALA A 223 -0.42 7.70 -18.29
C ALA A 223 -1.56 6.84 -18.84
N LEU A 224 -2.73 7.00 -18.26
CA LEU A 224 -3.97 6.49 -18.84
C LEU A 224 -4.60 7.54 -19.76
N ARG A 225 -5.62 7.12 -20.51
CA ARG A 225 -6.48 8.04 -21.28
C ARG A 225 -7.05 9.14 -20.37
N THR A 226 -7.33 10.31 -20.91
CA THR A 226 -7.77 11.47 -20.11
C THR A 226 -9.29 11.62 -20.03
N ASP A 227 -10.05 10.90 -20.86
CA ASP A 227 -11.48 11.03 -21.04
C ASP A 227 -12.33 9.99 -20.29
N TYR A 228 -11.79 9.45 -19.19
CA TYR A 228 -12.53 8.58 -18.26
C TYR A 228 -12.96 9.33 -16.99
N GLN A 229 -13.83 8.72 -16.19
CA GLN A 229 -14.24 9.27 -14.90
C GLN A 229 -13.26 8.82 -13.81
N ALA A 230 -12.41 9.72 -13.36
CA ALA A 230 -11.52 9.46 -12.23
C ALA A 230 -12.28 9.56 -10.88
N SER A 231 -11.96 8.68 -9.93
CA SER A 231 -12.48 8.74 -8.56
C SER A 231 -11.43 8.24 -7.55
N PRO A 232 -11.21 8.97 -6.45
CA PRO A 232 -10.37 8.52 -5.35
C PRO A 232 -11.07 7.51 -4.42
N ASP A 233 -12.36 7.22 -4.64
CA ASP A 233 -13.17 6.32 -3.79
C ASP A 233 -13.54 5.07 -4.57
N ASP A 234 -12.96 3.92 -4.18
CA ASP A 234 -13.20 2.61 -4.80
C ASP A 234 -14.68 2.20 -4.77
N ASN A 235 -15.44 2.62 -3.75
CA ASN A 235 -16.89 2.33 -3.69
C ASN A 235 -17.66 3.08 -4.79
N VAL A 236 -17.20 4.27 -5.18
CA VAL A 236 -17.77 5.01 -6.32
C VAL A 236 -17.48 4.27 -7.61
N ILE A 237 -16.25 3.76 -7.77
CA ILE A 237 -15.86 2.99 -8.96
C ILE A 237 -16.68 1.69 -9.04
N ILE A 238 -16.81 0.95 -7.94
CA ILE A 238 -17.64 -0.27 -7.85
C ILE A 238 -19.09 0.04 -8.21
N SER A 239 -19.67 1.12 -7.64
CA SER A 239 -21.05 1.53 -7.93
C SER A 239 -21.27 1.92 -9.40
N ALA A 240 -20.24 2.45 -10.07
CA ALA A 240 -20.30 2.79 -11.49
C ALA A 240 -20.47 1.54 -12.38
N MET A 241 -20.03 0.37 -11.90
CA MET A 241 -20.22 -0.90 -12.63
C MET A 241 -21.71 -1.31 -12.76
N GLU A 242 -22.60 -0.73 -11.97
CA GLU A 242 -24.05 -0.92 -12.08
C GLU A 242 -24.70 0.07 -13.07
N GLY A 243 -23.97 1.10 -13.51
CA GLY A 243 -24.51 2.25 -14.27
C GLY A 243 -24.95 1.93 -15.69
N SER A 244 -24.35 0.92 -16.32
CA SER A 244 -24.67 0.45 -17.67
C SER A 244 -24.42 -1.06 -17.80
N ASP A 245 -24.75 -1.64 -18.96
CA ASP A 245 -24.56 -3.07 -19.20
C ASP A 245 -23.08 -3.42 -19.54
N SER A 246 -22.25 -2.43 -19.84
CA SER A 246 -20.87 -2.65 -20.33
C SER A 246 -19.86 -1.62 -19.85
N PRO A 247 -19.89 -1.17 -18.57
CA PRO A 247 -18.88 -0.30 -17.99
C PRO A 247 -17.54 -1.05 -17.85
N LEU A 248 -16.48 -0.30 -17.62
CA LEU A 248 -15.16 -0.86 -17.35
C LEU A 248 -14.49 -0.05 -16.23
N GLY A 249 -13.75 -0.74 -15.36
CA GLY A 249 -12.99 -0.08 -14.30
C GLY A 249 -12.01 -1.03 -13.65
N PHE A 250 -11.20 -0.49 -12.77
CA PHE A 250 -10.31 -1.30 -11.92
C PHE A 250 -10.23 -0.70 -10.52
N VAL A 251 -9.96 -1.56 -9.55
CA VAL A 251 -9.72 -1.21 -8.13
C VAL A 251 -8.75 -2.22 -7.52
N GLY A 252 -8.27 -1.96 -6.31
CA GLY A 252 -7.56 -2.95 -5.51
C GLY A 252 -8.40 -4.22 -5.28
N PHE A 253 -7.75 -5.38 -5.25
CA PHE A 253 -8.41 -6.68 -5.18
C PHE A 253 -9.35 -6.81 -3.99
N ALA A 254 -8.94 -6.33 -2.81
CA ALA A 254 -9.78 -6.45 -1.60
C ALA A 254 -11.12 -5.71 -1.73
N PHE A 255 -11.18 -4.59 -2.45
CA PHE A 255 -12.42 -3.86 -2.73
C PHE A 255 -13.31 -4.63 -3.71
N ALA A 256 -12.74 -5.18 -4.79
CA ALA A 256 -13.49 -6.02 -5.73
C ALA A 256 -14.01 -7.31 -5.08
N GLU A 257 -13.19 -7.97 -4.24
CA GLU A 257 -13.60 -9.13 -3.46
C GLU A 257 -14.77 -8.80 -2.52
N GLY A 258 -14.68 -7.64 -1.84
CA GLY A 258 -15.76 -7.15 -0.96
C GLY A 258 -17.06 -6.79 -1.69
N ALA A 259 -16.98 -6.38 -2.95
CA ALA A 259 -18.15 -6.09 -3.79
C ALA A 259 -18.92 -7.35 -4.20
N GLY A 260 -18.28 -8.51 -4.27
CA GLY A 260 -18.91 -9.78 -4.60
C GLY A 260 -19.70 -9.75 -5.93
N ASP A 261 -20.96 -10.14 -5.90
CA ASP A 261 -21.83 -10.25 -7.08
C ASP A 261 -22.22 -8.89 -7.71
N GLN A 262 -21.84 -7.75 -7.12
CA GLN A 262 -22.10 -6.42 -7.70
C GLN A 262 -21.29 -6.16 -8.97
N VAL A 263 -20.11 -6.78 -9.07
CA VAL A 263 -19.19 -6.63 -10.20
C VAL A 263 -18.88 -7.99 -10.83
N LYS A 264 -18.57 -7.98 -12.12
CA LYS A 264 -17.94 -9.11 -12.80
C LYS A 264 -16.45 -8.83 -12.89
N ILE A 265 -15.68 -9.66 -12.19
CA ILE A 265 -14.22 -9.65 -12.27
C ILE A 265 -13.80 -10.25 -13.61
N LEU A 266 -12.86 -9.61 -14.30
CA LEU A 266 -12.24 -10.09 -15.52
C LEU A 266 -10.94 -10.82 -15.21
N GLU A 267 -10.69 -11.91 -15.92
CA GLU A 267 -9.39 -12.57 -15.92
C GLU A 267 -8.38 -11.75 -16.71
N VAL A 268 -7.10 -11.90 -16.40
CA VAL A 268 -6.01 -11.25 -17.15
C VAL A 268 -5.04 -12.30 -17.66
N ASP A 269 -4.62 -12.13 -18.93
CA ASP A 269 -3.62 -12.95 -19.60
C ASP A 269 -2.30 -12.17 -19.73
N GLY A 270 -1.33 -12.48 -18.87
CA GLY A 270 0.03 -11.96 -18.94
C GLY A 270 0.97 -12.73 -19.86
N GLY A 271 0.43 -13.67 -20.65
CA GLY A 271 1.18 -14.53 -21.58
C GLY A 271 1.09 -16.03 -21.27
N ASP A 272 0.63 -16.42 -20.09
CA ASP A 272 0.46 -17.81 -19.64
C ASP A 272 -1.01 -18.28 -19.66
N GLY A 273 -1.90 -17.47 -20.23
CA GLY A 273 -3.34 -17.68 -20.29
C GLY A 273 -4.11 -16.83 -19.30
N CYS A 274 -5.45 -16.90 -19.40
CA CYS A 274 -6.34 -16.12 -18.56
C CYS A 274 -6.33 -16.61 -17.10
N ILE A 275 -5.98 -15.75 -16.18
CA ILE A 275 -5.91 -16.04 -14.75
C ILE A 275 -6.84 -15.07 -13.98
N ALA A 276 -7.74 -15.63 -13.19
CA ALA A 276 -8.61 -14.84 -12.32
C ALA A 276 -7.83 -14.35 -11.09
N PRO A 277 -8.04 -13.10 -10.63
CA PRO A 277 -7.49 -12.67 -9.35
C PRO A 277 -8.15 -13.44 -8.20
N SER A 278 -7.33 -13.90 -7.31
CA SER A 278 -7.71 -14.51 -6.03
C SER A 278 -6.57 -14.31 -5.04
N ARG A 279 -6.84 -14.48 -3.75
CA ARG A 279 -5.76 -14.44 -2.73
C ARG A 279 -4.64 -15.42 -3.06
N ASP A 280 -4.96 -16.62 -3.55
CA ASP A 280 -3.98 -17.64 -3.91
C ASP A 280 -3.14 -17.24 -5.13
N THR A 281 -3.78 -16.76 -6.23
CA THR A 281 -3.07 -16.38 -7.46
C THR A 281 -2.29 -15.09 -7.33
N ILE A 282 -2.69 -14.20 -6.42
CA ILE A 282 -1.93 -13.00 -6.04
C ILE A 282 -0.71 -13.41 -5.20
N ALA A 283 -0.91 -14.26 -4.20
CA ALA A 283 0.14 -14.69 -3.28
C ALA A 283 1.23 -15.54 -3.94
N ASP A 284 0.88 -16.35 -4.93
CA ASP A 284 1.85 -17.18 -5.67
C ASP A 284 2.44 -16.47 -6.92
N GLY A 285 1.97 -15.23 -7.21
CA GLY A 285 2.46 -14.40 -8.31
C GLY A 285 1.99 -14.86 -9.69
N SER A 286 1.02 -15.78 -9.79
CA SER A 286 0.49 -16.24 -11.08
C SER A 286 -0.48 -15.22 -11.70
N TYR A 287 -1.14 -14.38 -10.90
CA TYR A 287 -2.00 -13.32 -11.42
C TYR A 287 -1.16 -12.15 -11.94
N PRO A 288 -1.30 -11.76 -13.23
CA PRO A 288 -0.40 -10.78 -13.85
C PRO A 288 -0.41 -9.39 -13.21
N LEU A 289 -1.58 -8.94 -12.74
CA LEU A 289 -1.71 -7.62 -12.11
C LEU A 289 -1.52 -7.72 -10.59
N SER A 290 -0.43 -8.38 -10.16
CA SER A 290 -0.07 -8.49 -8.75
C SER A 290 1.43 -8.40 -8.52
N ARG A 291 1.82 -7.92 -7.33
CA ARG A 291 3.22 -7.81 -6.91
C ARG A 291 3.35 -7.87 -5.40
N THR A 292 4.54 -8.24 -4.93
CA THR A 292 4.89 -8.17 -3.51
C THR A 292 5.33 -6.77 -3.14
N LEU A 293 4.90 -6.32 -1.98
CA LEU A 293 5.26 -5.05 -1.36
C LEU A 293 6.29 -5.28 -0.25
N TYR A 294 7.26 -4.40 -0.15
CA TYR A 294 8.40 -4.52 0.75
C TYR A 294 8.65 -3.24 1.53
N ILE A 295 9.30 -3.39 2.68
CA ILE A 295 10.05 -2.33 3.33
C ILE A 295 11.52 -2.76 3.45
N TYR A 296 12.44 -1.80 3.28
CA TYR A 296 13.88 -1.98 3.48
C TYR A 296 14.31 -1.13 4.66
N VAL A 297 14.86 -1.74 5.71
CA VAL A 297 15.27 -1.06 6.94
C VAL A 297 16.78 -0.85 6.94
N ASN A 298 17.23 0.38 7.10
CA ASN A 298 18.65 0.74 7.15
C ASN A 298 19.29 0.26 8.46
N LYS A 299 20.20 -0.73 8.39
CA LYS A 299 20.89 -1.31 9.56
C LYS A 299 21.72 -0.30 10.33
N GLY A 300 22.35 0.65 9.64
CA GLY A 300 23.13 1.71 10.29
C GLY A 300 22.27 2.60 11.15
N LYS A 301 21.12 3.02 10.63
CA LYS A 301 20.13 3.83 11.35
C LYS A 301 19.49 3.04 12.50
N LEU A 302 19.18 1.77 12.25
CA LEU A 302 18.60 0.86 13.25
C LEU A 302 19.48 0.75 14.49
N ALA A 303 20.80 0.62 14.32
CA ALA A 303 21.75 0.53 15.43
C ALA A 303 21.81 1.80 16.31
N GLU A 304 21.36 2.94 15.79
CA GLU A 304 21.41 4.24 16.47
C GLU A 304 20.04 4.68 17.03
N SER A 305 18.93 4.07 16.58
CA SER A 305 17.56 4.51 16.88
C SER A 305 16.71 3.43 17.56
N PRO A 306 16.58 3.46 18.89
CA PRO A 306 15.61 2.61 19.59
C PRO A 306 14.16 2.80 19.14
N ALA A 307 13.81 3.99 18.63
CA ALA A 307 12.49 4.27 18.08
C ALA A 307 12.26 3.52 16.78
N LEU A 308 13.27 3.45 15.88
CA LEU A 308 13.19 2.69 14.64
C LEU A 308 13.07 1.19 14.93
N GLN A 309 13.86 0.67 15.89
CA GLN A 309 13.74 -0.73 16.29
C GLN A 309 12.31 -1.04 16.78
N ALA A 310 11.77 -0.22 17.69
CA ALA A 310 10.44 -0.42 18.23
C ALA A 310 9.33 -0.30 17.17
N PHE A 311 9.52 0.61 16.20
CA PHE A 311 8.57 0.78 15.10
C PHE A 311 8.53 -0.44 14.19
N VAL A 312 9.68 -1.00 13.80
CA VAL A 312 9.69 -2.20 12.96
C VAL A 312 9.27 -3.43 13.75
N ASP A 313 9.61 -3.55 15.05
CA ASP A 313 9.06 -4.58 15.94
C ASP A 313 7.52 -4.56 15.95
N TYR A 314 6.91 -3.37 15.94
CA TYR A 314 5.46 -3.20 15.85
C TYR A 314 4.93 -3.49 14.44
N TYR A 315 5.63 -3.05 13.39
CA TYR A 315 5.25 -3.26 11.99
C TYR A 315 5.10 -4.76 11.67
N VAL A 316 5.99 -5.61 12.17
CA VAL A 316 5.94 -7.06 11.92
C VAL A 316 4.95 -7.82 12.82
N THR A 317 4.16 -7.13 13.66
CA THR A 317 3.06 -7.75 14.42
C THR A 317 1.84 -8.04 13.53
N ASP A 318 0.81 -8.69 14.08
CA ASP A 318 -0.47 -8.82 13.36
C ASP A 318 -1.12 -7.48 13.06
N THR A 319 -0.93 -6.46 13.92
CA THR A 319 -1.46 -5.11 13.69
C THR A 319 -0.85 -4.49 12.42
N GLY A 320 0.47 -4.59 12.22
CA GLY A 320 1.13 -4.07 11.03
C GLY A 320 0.88 -4.93 9.78
N LEU A 321 1.18 -6.24 9.85
CA LEU A 321 1.15 -7.13 8.68
C LEU A 321 -0.24 -7.64 8.28
N VAL A 322 -1.25 -7.49 9.13
CA VAL A 322 -2.61 -7.97 8.83
C VAL A 322 -3.62 -6.82 8.91
N GLU A 323 -3.76 -6.15 10.08
CA GLU A 323 -4.80 -5.15 10.28
C GLU A 323 -4.57 -3.89 9.43
N ALA A 324 -3.33 -3.36 9.40
CA ALA A 324 -3.01 -2.18 8.60
C ALA A 324 -3.05 -2.49 7.10
N VAL A 325 -2.54 -3.66 6.68
CA VAL A 325 -2.58 -4.10 5.28
C VAL A 325 -4.02 -4.23 4.78
N THR A 326 -4.87 -4.95 5.52
CA THR A 326 -6.28 -5.12 5.11
C THR A 326 -7.09 -3.83 5.26
N GLY A 327 -6.76 -3.00 6.25
CA GLY A 327 -7.38 -1.69 6.48
C GLY A 327 -7.14 -0.69 5.34
N THR A 328 -6.06 -0.88 4.59
CA THR A 328 -5.71 -0.06 3.42
C THR A 328 -6.10 -0.70 2.08
N GLY A 329 -6.76 -1.86 2.11
CA GLY A 329 -7.29 -2.51 0.90
C GLY A 329 -6.28 -3.38 0.14
N TYR A 330 -5.12 -3.66 0.74
CA TYR A 330 -4.13 -4.60 0.19
C TYR A 330 -4.37 -6.04 0.69
N VAL A 331 -3.61 -6.98 0.13
CA VAL A 331 -3.73 -8.41 0.45
C VAL A 331 -2.63 -8.79 1.45
N GLU A 332 -3.04 -9.35 2.60
CA GLU A 332 -2.11 -9.83 3.60
C GLU A 332 -1.28 -11.02 3.08
N LEU A 333 -0.05 -11.12 3.55
CA LEU A 333 0.80 -12.28 3.30
C LEU A 333 0.18 -13.56 3.89
N PRO A 334 0.36 -14.73 3.26
CA PRO A 334 0.04 -16.01 3.89
C PRO A 334 0.81 -16.21 5.20
N ALA A 335 0.25 -17.01 6.10
CA ALA A 335 0.79 -17.19 7.46
C ALA A 335 2.26 -17.64 7.48
N ASP A 336 2.68 -18.47 6.54
CA ASP A 336 4.07 -18.92 6.41
C ASP A 336 5.02 -17.80 5.93
N GLN A 337 4.55 -16.87 5.11
CA GLN A 337 5.32 -15.70 4.69
C GLN A 337 5.37 -14.64 5.80
N ILE A 338 4.29 -14.43 6.55
CA ILE A 338 4.31 -13.59 7.78
C ILE A 338 5.38 -14.09 8.75
N GLU A 339 5.42 -15.41 8.99
CA GLU A 339 6.42 -16.02 9.87
C GLU A 339 7.84 -15.88 9.30
N ALA A 340 8.01 -15.98 7.98
CA ALA A 340 9.30 -15.75 7.33
C ALA A 340 9.77 -14.30 7.50
N THR A 341 8.89 -13.32 7.32
CA THR A 341 9.19 -11.89 7.56
C THR A 341 9.64 -11.66 9.00
N ARG A 342 8.92 -12.19 9.98
CA ARG A 342 9.26 -12.10 11.41
C ARG A 342 10.60 -12.75 11.72
N THR A 343 10.84 -13.95 11.19
CA THR A 343 12.10 -14.67 11.37
C THR A 343 13.27 -13.89 10.79
N THR A 344 13.11 -13.30 9.61
CA THR A 344 14.13 -12.45 8.99
C THR A 344 14.43 -11.24 9.87
N TRP A 345 13.38 -10.55 10.34
CA TRP A 345 13.53 -9.42 11.24
C TRP A 345 14.27 -9.79 12.53
N GLU A 346 13.83 -10.82 13.25
CA GLU A 346 14.45 -11.26 14.50
C GLU A 346 15.92 -11.67 14.33
N ALA A 347 16.28 -12.25 13.18
CA ALA A 347 17.64 -12.71 12.91
C ALA A 347 18.59 -11.56 12.53
N GLU A 348 18.10 -10.51 11.88
CA GLU A 348 18.93 -9.47 11.28
C GLU A 348 18.92 -8.15 12.05
N SER A 349 17.96 -7.97 12.97
CA SER A 349 17.85 -6.79 13.83
C SER A 349 18.59 -6.94 15.18
N ALA A 350 19.17 -8.12 15.51
CA ALA A 350 19.78 -8.46 16.78
C ALA A 350 21.20 -7.90 16.99
#